data_195c46b8a7164f959b8294a5aa40b63d
#
_entry.id   195c46b8a7164f959b8294a5aa40b63d
#
_cell.length_a   1.000
_cell.length_b   1.000
_cell.length_c   1.000
_cell.angle_alpha   90.00
_cell.angle_beta   90.00
_cell.angle_gamma   90.00
#
_symmetry.space_group_name_H-M   'P 1'
#
loop_
_entity.id
_entity.type
_entity.pdbx_description
1 polymer ?
#
loop_
_entity_poly.entity_id
_entity_poly.type
_entity_poly.pdbx_seq_one_letter_code
_entity_poly.pdbx_strand_id
1 'polypeptide(L)' 'MSYQNILVETENYITTLTINRPKKLNALNRETLSEIHDAFVELESDEETKVIILTGS' A
#
# COMPACT_ATOMS: atom_id res chain seq x y z
N MET A 1 4.19 3.57 9.99
CA MET A 1 3.79 4.78 9.26
C MET A 1 2.31 4.71 8.92
N SER A 2 1.60 5.82 8.97
CA SER A 2 0.17 5.77 8.64
C SER A 2 -0.11 6.45 7.31
N TYR A 3 -1.06 5.88 6.57
CA TYR A 3 -1.45 6.35 5.26
C TYR A 3 -2.93 6.69 5.24
N GLN A 4 -3.31 7.62 4.37
CA GLN A 4 -4.70 8.06 4.28
C GLN A 4 -5.44 7.41 3.11
N ASN A 5 -4.71 7.09 2.06
CA ASN A 5 -5.32 6.60 0.82
C ASN A 5 -5.02 5.14 0.53
N ILE A 6 -4.21 4.50 1.36
CA ILE A 6 -3.89 3.09 1.19
C ILE A 6 -3.92 2.39 2.54
N LEU A 7 -4.14 1.09 2.49
CA LEU A 7 -4.05 0.21 3.65
C LEU A 7 -2.88 -0.74 3.41
N VAL A 8 -2.08 -0.97 4.44
CA VAL A 8 -0.92 -1.86 4.36
C VAL A 8 -1.06 -2.93 5.41
N GLU A 9 -1.14 -4.18 5.00
CA GLU A 9 -1.27 -5.32 5.91
C GLU A 9 -0.28 -6.40 5.53
N THR A 10 0.40 -6.95 6.54
CA THR A 10 1.38 -8.02 6.33
C THR A 10 0.98 -9.26 7.11
N GLU A 11 0.94 -10.39 6.44
CA GLU A 11 0.63 -11.68 7.05
C GLU A 11 1.34 -12.78 6.25
N ASN A 12 2.00 -13.67 6.96
CA ASN A 12 2.70 -14.81 6.35
C ASN A 12 3.67 -14.38 5.25
N TYR A 13 4.41 -13.31 5.49
CA TYR A 13 5.40 -12.73 4.56
C TYR A 13 4.79 -12.13 3.31
N ILE A 14 3.47 -11.96 3.28
CA ILE A 14 2.77 -11.32 2.16
C ILE A 14 2.23 -9.99 2.65
N THR A 15 2.60 -8.92 1.98
CA THR A 15 2.07 -7.60 2.28
C THR A 15 1.08 -7.21 1.20
N THR A 16 -0.12 -6.84 1.63
CA THR A 16 -1.17 -6.36 0.73
C THR A 16 -1.27 -4.86 0.86
N LEU A 17 -1.09 -4.16 -0.26
CA LEU A 17 -1.33 -2.73 -0.36
C LEU A 17 -2.68 -2.54 -1.02
N THR A 18 -3.63 -1.99 -0.28
CA THR A 18 -4.98 -1.77 -0.79
C THR A 18 -5.20 -0.28 -1.03
N ILE A 19 -5.54 0.08 -2.26
CA ILE A 19 -5.91 1.46 -2.58
C ILE A 19 -7.31 1.67 -2.01
N ASN A 20 -7.43 2.56 -1.04
CA ASN A 20 -8.68 2.77 -0.30
C ASN A 20 -9.26 4.15 -0.57
N ARG A 21 -9.77 4.35 -1.78
CA ARG A 21 -10.44 5.58 -2.20
C ARG A 21 -11.77 5.26 -2.87
N PRO A 22 -12.68 4.57 -2.15
CA PRO A 22 -13.94 4.10 -2.78
C PRO A 22 -14.82 5.24 -3.30
N LYS A 23 -14.79 6.41 -2.67
CA LYS A 23 -15.57 7.58 -3.12
C LYS A 23 -15.06 8.16 -4.42
N LYS A 24 -13.86 7.79 -4.84
CA LYS A 24 -13.23 8.22 -6.09
C LYS A 24 -12.96 7.04 -6.99
N LEU A 25 -13.67 5.92 -6.78
CA LEU A 25 -13.48 4.68 -7.51
C LEU A 25 -12.02 4.22 -7.49
N ASN A 26 -11.37 4.46 -6.37
CA ASN A 26 -9.96 4.12 -6.14
C ASN A 26 -9.02 4.77 -7.16
N ALA A 27 -9.42 5.94 -7.68
CA ALA A 27 -8.57 6.68 -8.62
C ALA A 27 -7.26 7.11 -7.94
N LEU A 28 -6.18 7.01 -8.69
CA LEU A 28 -4.87 7.42 -8.21
C LEU A 28 -4.70 8.92 -8.38
N ASN A 29 -4.18 9.58 -7.36
CA ASN A 29 -3.77 10.96 -7.43
C ASN A 29 -2.34 11.05 -6.92
N ARG A 30 -1.78 12.27 -6.95
CA ARG A 30 -0.38 12.45 -6.55
C ARG A 30 -0.14 12.00 -5.12
N GLU A 31 -1.05 12.30 -4.21
CA GLU A 31 -0.92 11.92 -2.81
C GLU A 31 -0.92 10.40 -2.65
N THR A 32 -1.83 9.70 -3.33
CA THR A 32 -1.90 8.25 -3.28
C THR A 32 -0.64 7.62 -3.86
N LEU A 33 -0.15 8.13 -4.99
CA LEU A 33 1.08 7.63 -5.60
C LEU A 33 2.27 7.83 -4.68
N SER A 34 2.32 8.97 -3.99
CA SER A 34 3.38 9.25 -3.03
C SER A 34 3.33 8.27 -1.86
N GLU A 35 2.13 7.95 -1.36
CA GLU A 35 1.98 6.97 -0.28
C GLU A 35 2.41 5.58 -0.72
N ILE A 36 2.06 5.18 -1.94
CA ILE A 36 2.47 3.89 -2.48
C ILE A 36 3.99 3.83 -2.58
N HIS A 37 4.62 4.90 -3.09
CA HIS A 37 6.06 4.97 -3.17
C HIS A 37 6.71 4.83 -1.79
N ASP A 38 6.22 5.58 -0.82
CA ASP A 38 6.77 5.54 0.53
C ASP A 38 6.62 4.16 1.15
N ALA A 39 5.48 3.51 0.92
CA ALA A 39 5.25 2.15 1.40
C ALA A 39 6.24 1.16 0.78
N PHE A 40 6.47 1.25 -0.54
CA PHE A 40 7.43 0.38 -1.20
C PHE A 40 8.84 0.58 -0.66
N VAL A 41 9.26 1.83 -0.45
CA VAL A 41 10.58 2.12 0.12
C VAL A 41 10.72 1.49 1.50
N GLU A 42 9.70 1.62 2.33
CA GLU A 42 9.69 1.05 3.67
C GLU A 42 9.72 -0.48 3.63
N LEU A 43 8.92 -1.09 2.74
CA LEU A 43 8.82 -2.55 2.65
C LEU A 43 10.07 -3.19 2.03
N GLU A 44 10.85 -2.44 1.28
CA GLU A 44 12.06 -2.92 0.65
C GLU A 44 13.06 -3.46 1.67
N SER A 45 13.09 -2.86 2.87
CA SER A 45 13.98 -3.28 3.94
C SER A 45 13.26 -4.11 5.02
N ASP A 46 11.99 -4.43 4.82
CA ASP A 46 11.20 -5.19 5.78
C ASP A 46 11.41 -6.69 5.58
N GLU A 47 12.03 -7.34 6.56
CA GLU A 47 12.30 -8.77 6.51
C GLU A 47 11.06 -9.63 6.57
N GLU A 48 9.93 -9.06 7.01
CA GLU A 48 8.66 -9.76 7.10
C GLU A 48 7.88 -9.76 5.78
N THR A 49 8.38 -9.03 4.77
CA THR A 49 7.71 -8.95 3.46
C THR A 49 8.53 -9.64 2.39
N LYS A 50 7.98 -10.70 1.81
CA LYS A 50 8.59 -11.43 0.70
C LYS A 50 7.84 -11.22 -0.60
N VAL A 51 6.54 -10.92 -0.49
CA VAL A 51 5.67 -10.70 -1.65
C VAL A 51 4.79 -9.49 -1.36
N ILE A 52 4.58 -8.67 -2.38
CA ILE A 52 3.70 -7.50 -2.27
C ILE A 52 2.56 -7.65 -3.27
N ILE A 53 1.33 -7.51 -2.79
CA ILE A 53 0.13 -7.54 -3.63
C ILE A 53 -0.48 -6.15 -3.61
N LEU A 54 -0.73 -5.59 -4.79
CA LEU A 54 -1.38 -4.28 -4.92
C LEU A 54 -2.79 -4.50 -5.44
N THR A 55 -3.77 -3.99 -4.73
CA THR A 55 -5.18 -4.18 -5.08
C THR A 55 -6.00 -2.93 -4.76
N GLY A 56 -7.25 -2.90 -5.22
CA GLY A 56 -8.20 -1.85 -4.90
C GLY A 56 -9.33 -2.38 -4.04
N SER A 57 -9.86 -1.52 -3.20
CA SER A 57 -10.97 -1.89 -2.34
C SER A 57 -12.31 -1.82 -3.08
#